data_810bb8590211852d58e782ac511de488
#
_entry.id   810bb8590211852d58e782ac511de488
#
_cell.length_a   1.000
_cell.length_b   1.000
_cell.length_c   1.000
_cell.angle_alpha   90.00
_cell.angle_beta   90.00
_cell.angle_gamma   90.00
#
_symmetry.space_group_name_H-M   'P 1'
#
loop_
_entity.id
_entity.type
_entity.pdbx_description
1 polymer ?
#
loop_
_entity_poly.entity_id
_entity_poly.type
_entity_poly.pdbx_seq_one_letter_code
_entity_poly.pdbx_strand_id
1 'polypeptide(L)'
;MPDPKVTKAWLDEYEPRVRAAIKDTPFELERREDLLAITAPVDSSFNPDRPAMLLPVTLGPITRLAKAVEGDKKTAVLILGHADTSGPTEANQKISQERAQSVAAIFRLSGLERQRLSQRGMGAVMPRAANDSAQGRALNRRVEILMTPQDTMVALMSRYALPPVAPTMVATQDVKPIVPAPAPAKKAAVAKKDTAKKTAPAKAKATAAKKAAPAKSTAAAKKPAAKTPAKDAAAKKTDAQASN
;
A
#
# COMPACT_ATOMS: atom_id res chain seq x y z
N MET A 1 -18.56 -22.43 16.58
CA MET A 1 -18.63 -20.96 16.45
C MET A 1 -18.23 -20.38 17.79
N PRO A 2 -17.47 -19.29 17.82
CA PRO A 2 -17.07 -18.65 19.08
C PRO A 2 -18.33 -18.17 19.84
N ASP A 3 -18.26 -18.21 21.17
CA ASP A 3 -19.36 -17.74 22.01
C ASP A 3 -19.54 -16.22 21.83
N PRO A 4 -20.71 -15.72 21.45
CA PRO A 4 -20.96 -14.30 21.25
C PRO A 4 -20.70 -13.46 22.50
N LYS A 5 -20.90 -14.02 23.70
CA LYS A 5 -20.64 -13.35 24.97
C LYS A 5 -19.15 -13.15 25.20
N VAL A 6 -18.31 -14.16 24.87
CA VAL A 6 -16.85 -14.06 25.00
C VAL A 6 -16.33 -13.04 24.00
N THR A 7 -16.82 -13.07 22.77
CA THR A 7 -16.43 -12.11 21.74
C THR A 7 -16.79 -10.68 22.12
N LYS A 8 -18.00 -10.46 22.65
CA LYS A 8 -18.43 -9.14 23.12
C LYS A 8 -17.56 -8.62 24.28
N ALA A 9 -17.28 -9.46 25.27
CA ALA A 9 -16.42 -9.10 26.38
C ALA A 9 -14.99 -8.72 25.92
N TRP A 10 -14.46 -9.48 24.97
CA TRP A 10 -13.18 -9.18 24.33
C TRP A 10 -13.21 -7.82 23.62
N LEU A 11 -14.25 -7.54 22.80
CA LEU A 11 -14.40 -6.26 22.12
C LEU A 11 -14.47 -5.09 23.11
N ASP A 12 -15.23 -5.22 24.19
CA ASP A 12 -15.40 -4.19 25.20
C ASP A 12 -14.08 -3.91 25.95
N GLU A 13 -13.22 -4.93 26.12
CA GLU A 13 -11.90 -4.80 26.73
C GLU A 13 -10.88 -4.15 25.79
N TYR A 14 -10.83 -4.58 24.52
CA TYR A 14 -9.77 -4.17 23.60
C TYR A 14 -10.06 -2.88 22.85
N GLU A 15 -11.32 -2.53 22.61
CA GLU A 15 -11.67 -1.30 21.90
C GLU A 15 -11.03 -0.04 22.51
N PRO A 16 -11.12 0.21 23.84
CA PRO A 16 -10.50 1.40 24.41
C PRO A 16 -8.96 1.38 24.31
N ARG A 17 -8.32 0.22 24.41
CA ARG A 17 -6.86 0.07 24.24
C ARG A 17 -6.43 0.39 22.82
N VAL A 18 -7.16 -0.14 21.84
CA VAL A 18 -6.90 0.12 20.41
C VAL A 18 -7.15 1.59 20.09
N ARG A 19 -8.23 2.16 20.58
CA ARG A 19 -8.55 3.59 20.40
C ARG A 19 -7.45 4.49 20.97
N ALA A 20 -6.92 4.17 22.13
CA ALA A 20 -5.80 4.89 22.73
C ALA A 20 -4.51 4.75 21.91
N ALA A 21 -4.25 3.56 21.34
CA ALA A 21 -3.06 3.30 20.53
C ALA A 21 -3.03 4.11 19.23
N ILE A 22 -4.20 4.38 18.62
CA ILE A 22 -4.31 5.13 17.36
C ILE A 22 -4.66 6.61 17.56
N LYS A 23 -4.74 7.07 18.80
CA LYS A 23 -5.01 8.49 19.08
C LYS A 23 -4.00 9.38 18.35
N ASP A 24 -4.48 10.50 17.82
CA ASP A 24 -3.69 11.49 17.08
C ASP A 24 -3.01 10.92 15.80
N THR A 25 -3.66 9.95 15.17
CA THR A 25 -3.22 9.34 13.91
C THR A 25 -4.34 9.39 12.87
N PRO A 26 -4.02 9.25 11.58
CA PRO A 26 -5.03 9.16 10.50
C PRO A 26 -5.74 7.80 10.45
N PHE A 27 -5.55 6.94 11.45
CA PHE A 27 -6.15 5.61 11.49
C PHE A 27 -7.60 5.70 11.95
N GLU A 28 -8.45 4.92 11.33
CA GLU A 28 -9.87 4.79 11.68
C GLU A 28 -10.11 3.47 12.40
N LEU A 29 -10.87 3.49 13.50
CA LEU A 29 -11.31 2.28 14.20
C LEU A 29 -12.79 2.06 13.95
N GLU A 30 -13.13 0.88 13.46
CA GLU A 30 -14.48 0.39 13.29
C GLU A 30 -14.68 -0.88 14.11
N ARG A 31 -15.67 -0.87 14.99
CA ARG A 31 -16.11 -2.07 15.71
C ARG A 31 -17.12 -2.82 14.84
N ARG A 32 -16.87 -4.08 14.59
CA ARG A 32 -17.76 -5.02 13.93
C ARG A 32 -18.21 -6.09 14.92
N GLU A 33 -19.14 -6.95 14.52
CA GLU A 33 -19.75 -7.95 15.42
C GLU A 33 -18.72 -8.86 16.12
N ASP A 34 -17.68 -9.25 15.41
CA ASP A 34 -16.71 -10.28 15.84
C ASP A 34 -15.25 -9.79 15.80
N LEU A 35 -15.00 -8.50 15.49
CA LEU A 35 -13.64 -7.97 15.35
C LEU A 35 -13.56 -6.46 15.51
N LEU A 36 -12.35 -5.97 15.74
CA LEU A 36 -11.97 -4.58 15.63
C LEU A 36 -11.19 -4.37 14.33
N ALA A 37 -11.69 -3.52 13.45
CA ALA A 37 -11.06 -3.18 12.19
C ALA A 37 -10.37 -1.82 12.29
N ILE A 38 -9.07 -1.78 12.13
CA ILE A 38 -8.28 -0.55 12.09
C ILE A 38 -7.85 -0.32 10.64
N THR A 39 -8.27 0.80 10.06
CA THR A 39 -7.95 1.20 8.69
C THR A 39 -6.83 2.23 8.71
N ALA A 40 -5.73 1.92 8.05
CA ALA A 40 -4.61 2.82 7.81
C ALA A 40 -4.63 3.26 6.33
N PRO A 41 -4.88 4.56 6.02
CA PRO A 41 -4.81 5.06 4.66
C PRO A 41 -3.38 4.96 4.12
N VAL A 42 -3.22 4.47 2.89
CA VAL A 42 -1.88 4.28 2.29
C VAL A 42 -1.18 5.61 2.09
N ASP A 43 -1.89 6.63 1.62
CA ASP A 43 -1.31 7.93 1.25
C ASP A 43 -0.65 8.66 2.43
N SER A 44 -1.13 8.41 3.66
CA SER A 44 -0.54 8.97 4.89
C SER A 44 0.38 8.00 5.65
N SER A 45 0.43 6.74 5.25
CA SER A 45 1.13 5.68 5.98
C SER A 45 2.36 5.12 5.26
N PHE A 46 2.43 5.25 3.93
CA PHE A 46 3.49 4.69 3.11
C PHE A 46 4.21 5.76 2.30
N ASN A 47 5.47 5.49 1.97
CA ASN A 47 6.29 6.38 1.16
C ASN A 47 5.83 6.33 -0.32
N PRO A 48 5.56 7.47 -0.97
CA PRO A 48 5.12 7.50 -2.37
C PRO A 48 6.15 6.94 -3.35
N ASP A 49 7.46 7.17 -3.10
CA ASP A 49 8.55 6.69 -3.96
C ASP A 49 8.88 5.21 -3.72
N ARG A 50 8.52 4.69 -2.54
CA ARG A 50 8.70 3.30 -2.14
C ARG A 50 7.39 2.76 -1.55
N PRO A 51 6.42 2.42 -2.38
CA PRO A 51 5.02 2.25 -1.98
C PRO A 51 4.73 1.07 -1.03
N ALA A 52 5.70 0.22 -0.77
CA ALA A 52 5.65 -0.82 0.27
C ALA A 52 6.37 -0.42 1.58
N MET A 53 7.04 0.73 1.61
CA MET A 53 7.80 1.20 2.78
C MET A 53 6.94 2.08 3.66
N LEU A 54 6.82 1.72 4.94
CA LEU A 54 6.11 2.54 5.93
C LEU A 54 6.85 3.85 6.21
N LEU A 55 6.10 4.92 6.38
CA LEU A 55 6.63 6.20 6.85
C LEU A 55 7.01 6.08 8.34
N PRO A 56 8.07 6.76 8.79
CA PRO A 56 8.50 6.73 10.21
C PRO A 56 7.39 7.11 11.18
N VAL A 57 6.53 8.06 10.83
CA VAL A 57 5.39 8.51 11.65
C VAL A 57 4.38 7.39 11.93
N THR A 58 4.30 6.39 11.05
CA THR A 58 3.36 5.27 11.13
C THR A 58 3.86 4.15 12.05
N LEU A 59 5.19 4.05 12.25
CA LEU A 59 5.79 2.98 13.05
C LEU A 59 5.35 2.99 14.51
N GLY A 60 5.30 4.18 15.12
CA GLY A 60 4.87 4.35 16.51
C GLY A 60 3.45 3.84 16.77
N PRO A 61 2.44 4.31 16.02
CA PRO A 61 1.07 3.82 16.13
C PRO A 61 0.93 2.30 15.95
N ILE A 62 1.56 1.73 14.91
CA ILE A 62 1.50 0.28 14.67
C ILE A 62 2.17 -0.50 15.80
N THR A 63 3.29 0.00 16.34
CA THR A 63 3.95 -0.62 17.48
C THR A 63 3.07 -0.59 18.74
N ARG A 64 2.35 0.52 19.00
CA ARG A 64 1.39 0.60 20.11
C ARG A 64 0.24 -0.39 19.95
N LEU A 65 -0.29 -0.52 18.72
CA LEU A 65 -1.31 -1.52 18.40
C LEU A 65 -0.81 -2.94 18.66
N ALA A 66 0.40 -3.27 18.21
CA ALA A 66 1.00 -4.57 18.41
C ALA A 66 1.18 -4.88 19.91
N LYS A 67 1.68 -3.91 20.69
CA LYS A 67 1.84 -4.05 22.15
C LYS A 67 0.53 -4.19 22.90
N ALA A 68 -0.55 -3.60 22.41
CA ALA A 68 -1.86 -3.74 23.01
C ALA A 68 -2.38 -5.20 23.02
N VAL A 69 -1.89 -6.03 22.10
CA VAL A 69 -2.34 -7.42 21.92
C VAL A 69 -1.21 -8.46 22.08
N GLU A 70 0.05 -8.02 22.28
CA GLU A 70 1.22 -8.90 22.38
C GLU A 70 1.06 -9.89 23.54
N GLY A 71 0.75 -9.41 24.73
CA GLY A 71 0.68 -10.19 25.97
C GLY A 71 -0.54 -11.12 26.05
N ASP A 72 -1.55 -10.95 25.21
CA ASP A 72 -2.76 -11.76 25.23
C ASP A 72 -2.74 -12.84 24.16
N LYS A 73 -2.55 -14.08 24.57
CA LYS A 73 -2.54 -15.26 23.67
C LYS A 73 -3.88 -15.55 22.99
N LYS A 74 -4.95 -14.90 23.43
CA LYS A 74 -6.31 -15.10 22.91
C LYS A 74 -6.65 -14.23 21.72
N THR A 75 -5.82 -13.23 21.41
CA THR A 75 -6.05 -12.31 20.30
C THR A 75 -5.23 -12.69 19.07
N ALA A 76 -5.87 -12.75 17.91
CA ALA A 76 -5.25 -12.94 16.62
C ALA A 76 -5.41 -11.70 15.75
N VAL A 77 -4.49 -11.51 14.81
CA VAL A 77 -4.42 -10.34 13.92
C VAL A 77 -4.33 -10.80 12.46
N LEU A 78 -5.25 -10.31 11.63
CA LEU A 78 -5.21 -10.48 10.18
C LEU A 78 -4.97 -9.11 9.54
N ILE A 79 -3.96 -9.01 8.70
CA ILE A 79 -3.62 -7.77 8.00
C ILE A 79 -3.96 -7.93 6.52
N LEU A 80 -4.80 -7.03 6.02
CA LEU A 80 -5.26 -7.01 4.63
C LEU A 80 -4.76 -5.74 3.94
N GLY A 81 -4.01 -5.91 2.86
CA GLY A 81 -3.63 -4.79 2.00
C GLY A 81 -4.60 -4.66 0.84
N HIS A 82 -5.00 -3.43 0.53
CA HIS A 82 -5.89 -3.11 -0.58
C HIS A 82 -5.24 -2.09 -1.52
N ALA A 83 -5.59 -2.19 -2.78
CA ALA A 83 -5.23 -1.24 -3.83
C ALA A 83 -6.50 -0.68 -4.48
N ASP A 84 -6.34 0.40 -5.22
CA ASP A 84 -7.37 0.87 -6.16
C ASP A 84 -7.30 0.10 -7.49
N THR A 85 -8.13 0.45 -8.44
CA THR A 85 -8.13 -0.17 -9.78
C THR A 85 -7.15 0.48 -10.76
N SER A 86 -6.26 1.36 -10.30
CA SER A 86 -5.23 1.96 -11.14
C SER A 86 -4.11 0.93 -11.41
N GLY A 87 -3.83 0.68 -12.66
CA GLY A 87 -2.78 -0.24 -13.07
C GLY A 87 -3.20 -1.71 -13.18
N PRO A 88 -2.25 -2.58 -13.54
CA PRO A 88 -2.51 -4.01 -13.76
C PRO A 88 -2.91 -4.75 -12.48
N THR A 89 -3.80 -5.72 -12.61
CA THR A 89 -4.29 -6.53 -11.47
C THR A 89 -3.17 -7.21 -10.71
N GLU A 90 -2.18 -7.76 -11.41
CA GLU A 90 -1.03 -8.42 -10.80
C GLU A 90 -0.17 -7.46 -9.97
N ALA A 91 0.06 -6.24 -10.50
CA ALA A 91 0.78 -5.21 -9.77
C ALA A 91 0.03 -4.78 -8.50
N ASN A 92 -1.29 -4.62 -8.59
CA ASN A 92 -2.15 -4.30 -7.45
C ASN A 92 -2.16 -5.42 -6.41
N GLN A 93 -2.19 -6.67 -6.85
CA GLN A 93 -2.09 -7.83 -5.96
C GLN A 93 -0.74 -7.85 -5.23
N LYS A 94 0.35 -7.64 -5.96
CA LYS A 94 1.71 -7.62 -5.42
C LYS A 94 1.89 -6.50 -4.41
N ILE A 95 1.58 -5.26 -4.78
CA ILE A 95 1.78 -4.11 -3.89
C ILE A 95 0.92 -4.19 -2.63
N SER A 96 -0.31 -4.67 -2.74
CA SER A 96 -1.19 -4.86 -1.59
C SER A 96 -0.63 -5.91 -0.62
N GLN A 97 -0.07 -7.00 -1.15
CA GLN A 97 0.60 -8.03 -0.35
C GLN A 97 1.86 -7.49 0.34
N GLU A 98 2.69 -6.73 -0.36
CA GLU A 98 3.91 -6.13 0.20
C GLU A 98 3.59 -5.13 1.31
N ARG A 99 2.54 -4.32 1.17
CA ARG A 99 2.07 -3.40 2.22
C ARG A 99 1.60 -4.15 3.47
N ALA A 100 0.77 -5.18 3.28
CA ALA A 100 0.33 -6.02 4.40
C ALA A 100 1.53 -6.67 5.11
N GLN A 101 2.53 -7.12 4.36
CA GLN A 101 3.75 -7.71 4.89
C GLN A 101 4.59 -6.71 5.69
N SER A 102 4.69 -5.46 5.25
CA SER A 102 5.43 -4.41 5.96
C SER A 102 4.80 -4.11 7.32
N VAL A 103 3.47 -4.01 7.39
CA VAL A 103 2.75 -3.85 8.66
C VAL A 103 2.93 -5.09 9.55
N ALA A 104 2.77 -6.29 8.99
CA ALA A 104 2.96 -7.55 9.72
C ALA A 104 4.37 -7.70 10.30
N ALA A 105 5.38 -7.15 9.63
CA ALA A 105 6.76 -7.16 10.13
C ALA A 105 6.87 -6.39 11.46
N ILE A 106 6.17 -5.26 11.61
CA ILE A 106 6.17 -4.50 12.86
C ILE A 106 5.51 -5.29 13.99
N PHE A 107 4.39 -5.95 13.73
CA PHE A 107 3.75 -6.82 14.73
C PHE A 107 4.67 -7.95 15.19
N ARG A 108 5.40 -8.59 14.26
CA ARG A 108 6.39 -9.64 14.59
C ARG A 108 7.56 -9.09 15.41
N LEU A 109 8.09 -7.93 15.01
CA LEU A 109 9.18 -7.27 15.74
C LEU A 109 8.75 -6.81 17.13
N SER A 110 7.47 -6.55 17.32
CA SER A 110 6.88 -6.19 18.62
C SER A 110 6.55 -7.41 19.49
N GLY A 111 6.86 -8.64 19.05
CA GLY A 111 6.70 -9.86 19.85
C GLY A 111 5.45 -10.69 19.55
N LEU A 112 4.60 -10.28 18.60
CA LEU A 112 3.41 -11.06 18.26
C LEU A 112 3.81 -12.41 17.63
N GLU A 113 3.34 -13.51 18.20
CA GLU A 113 3.62 -14.86 17.76
C GLU A 113 3.10 -15.09 16.32
N ARG A 114 3.90 -15.84 15.53
CA ARG A 114 3.61 -16.06 14.11
C ARG A 114 2.26 -16.75 13.87
N GLN A 115 1.86 -17.66 14.74
CA GLN A 115 0.58 -18.39 14.63
C GLN A 115 -0.65 -17.50 14.85
N ARG A 116 -0.48 -16.32 15.49
CA ARG A 116 -1.52 -15.36 15.78
C ARG A 116 -1.60 -14.24 14.73
N LEU A 117 -0.70 -14.25 13.75
CA LEU A 117 -0.57 -13.20 12.75
C LEU A 117 -0.71 -13.79 11.35
N SER A 118 -1.65 -13.29 10.59
CA SER A 118 -1.81 -13.60 9.17
C SER A 118 -1.83 -12.32 8.34
N GLN A 119 -1.41 -12.40 7.10
CA GLN A 119 -1.39 -11.27 6.18
C GLN A 119 -1.79 -11.70 4.78
N ARG A 120 -2.50 -10.82 4.07
CA ARG A 120 -2.96 -11.08 2.70
C ARG A 120 -3.06 -9.79 1.89
N GLY A 121 -2.64 -9.86 0.62
CA GLY A 121 -2.96 -8.84 -0.37
C GLY A 121 -4.33 -9.13 -0.98
N MET A 122 -5.15 -8.13 -1.07
CA MET A 122 -6.50 -8.20 -1.65
C MET A 122 -6.54 -7.57 -3.04
N GLY A 123 -5.47 -6.90 -3.49
CA GLY A 123 -5.50 -6.14 -4.73
C GLY A 123 -6.66 -5.14 -4.72
N ALA A 124 -7.36 -5.04 -5.84
CA ALA A 124 -8.53 -4.17 -6.01
C ALA A 124 -9.88 -4.90 -5.83
N VAL A 125 -9.88 -6.13 -5.28
CA VAL A 125 -11.08 -7.01 -5.28
C VAL A 125 -12.17 -6.55 -4.32
N MET A 126 -11.81 -5.88 -3.21
CA MET A 126 -12.77 -5.43 -2.19
C MET A 126 -12.71 -3.90 -2.04
N PRO A 127 -13.28 -3.14 -2.98
CA PRO A 127 -13.29 -1.69 -2.90
C PRO A 127 -14.23 -1.22 -1.79
N ARG A 128 -13.82 -0.17 -1.05
CA ARG A 128 -14.64 0.53 -0.05
C ARG A 128 -15.47 1.66 -0.70
N ALA A 129 -14.98 2.19 -1.81
CA ALA A 129 -15.62 3.26 -2.57
C ALA A 129 -15.49 3.03 -4.07
N ALA A 130 -16.27 3.75 -4.87
CA ALA A 130 -16.13 3.74 -6.32
C ALA A 130 -14.74 4.26 -6.74
N ASN A 131 -14.16 3.68 -7.79
CA ASN A 131 -12.81 4.00 -8.28
C ASN A 131 -12.79 5.14 -9.33
N ASP A 132 -13.92 5.72 -9.63
CA ASP A 132 -14.11 6.79 -10.63
C ASP A 132 -13.47 8.11 -10.21
N SER A 133 -13.46 8.41 -8.92
CA SER A 133 -12.89 9.64 -8.35
C SER A 133 -11.54 9.41 -7.69
N ALA A 134 -10.72 10.46 -7.61
CA ALA A 134 -9.45 10.41 -6.88
C ALA A 134 -9.67 10.12 -5.39
N GLN A 135 -10.73 10.67 -4.81
CA GLN A 135 -11.10 10.44 -3.42
C GLN A 135 -11.52 8.99 -3.18
N GLY A 136 -12.35 8.41 -4.07
CA GLY A 136 -12.75 7.01 -3.96
C GLY A 136 -11.54 6.07 -4.06
N ARG A 137 -10.63 6.32 -5.00
CA ARG A 137 -9.36 5.56 -5.09
C ARG A 137 -8.51 5.69 -3.83
N ALA A 138 -8.43 6.88 -3.23
CA ALA A 138 -7.69 7.08 -1.97
C ALA A 138 -8.27 6.23 -0.82
N LEU A 139 -9.59 6.13 -0.71
CA LEU A 139 -10.27 5.26 0.27
C LEU A 139 -10.03 3.77 0.01
N ASN A 140 -9.82 3.39 -1.25
CA ASN A 140 -9.51 2.01 -1.61
C ASN A 140 -8.05 1.64 -1.33
N ARG A 141 -7.11 2.59 -1.45
CA ARG A 141 -5.70 2.41 -1.07
C ARG A 141 -5.56 2.44 0.45
N ARG A 142 -5.72 1.29 1.08
CA ARG A 142 -5.69 1.16 2.55
C ARG A 142 -5.04 -0.15 2.99
N VAL A 143 -4.64 -0.20 4.24
CA VAL A 143 -4.32 -1.44 4.94
C VAL A 143 -5.30 -1.57 6.10
N GLU A 144 -5.99 -2.69 6.18
CA GLU A 144 -6.86 -3.04 7.30
C GLU A 144 -6.13 -3.99 8.25
N ILE A 145 -6.11 -3.64 9.53
CA ILE A 145 -5.60 -4.48 10.61
C ILE A 145 -6.82 -4.99 11.36
N LEU A 146 -7.15 -6.25 11.19
CA LEU A 146 -8.29 -6.89 11.79
C LEU A 146 -7.85 -7.65 13.03
N MET A 147 -8.33 -7.24 14.21
CA MET A 147 -8.07 -7.89 15.48
C MET A 147 -9.31 -8.67 15.91
N THR A 148 -9.15 -9.91 16.31
CA THR A 148 -10.25 -10.83 16.65
C THR A 148 -9.78 -11.83 17.71
N PRO A 149 -10.67 -12.44 18.49
CA PRO A 149 -10.34 -13.62 19.28
C PRO A 149 -9.76 -14.73 18.42
N GLN A 150 -8.78 -15.46 18.92
CA GLN A 150 -8.06 -16.48 18.13
C GLN A 150 -9.00 -17.56 17.59
N ASP A 151 -10.06 -17.89 18.32
CA ASP A 151 -11.03 -18.90 17.91
C ASP A 151 -11.85 -18.49 16.67
N THR A 152 -11.96 -17.19 16.40
CA THR A 152 -12.63 -16.64 15.22
C THR A 152 -11.72 -16.51 14.00
N MET A 153 -10.39 -16.65 14.17
CA MET A 153 -9.43 -16.39 13.12
C MET A 153 -9.63 -17.26 11.88
N VAL A 154 -9.95 -18.55 12.06
CA VAL A 154 -10.19 -19.47 10.93
C VAL A 154 -11.41 -19.05 10.11
N ALA A 155 -12.50 -18.69 10.79
CA ALA A 155 -13.71 -18.19 10.13
C ALA A 155 -13.44 -16.85 9.40
N LEU A 156 -12.65 -15.96 10.03
CA LEU A 156 -12.24 -14.70 9.46
C LEU A 156 -11.38 -14.92 8.21
N MET A 157 -10.41 -15.81 8.26
CA MET A 157 -9.59 -16.13 7.10
C MET A 157 -10.38 -16.72 5.94
N SER A 158 -11.40 -17.55 6.24
CA SER A 158 -12.30 -18.08 5.22
C SER A 158 -13.15 -16.99 4.56
N ARG A 159 -13.63 -16.00 5.34
CA ARG A 159 -14.38 -14.84 4.83
C ARG A 159 -13.55 -14.00 3.84
N TYR A 160 -12.26 -13.87 4.09
CA TYR A 160 -11.33 -13.13 3.22
C TYR A 160 -10.51 -14.05 2.29
N ALA A 161 -10.87 -15.34 2.17
CA ALA A 161 -10.32 -16.17 1.11
C ALA A 161 -10.79 -15.61 -0.23
N LEU A 162 -9.84 -15.20 -1.07
CA LEU A 162 -10.19 -14.80 -2.43
C LEU A 162 -10.83 -16.01 -3.10
N PRO A 163 -12.03 -15.89 -3.69
CA PRO A 163 -12.53 -16.95 -4.54
C PRO A 163 -11.48 -17.21 -5.63
N PRO A 164 -11.27 -18.48 -6.02
CA PRO A 164 -10.45 -18.75 -7.19
C PRO A 164 -11.03 -17.88 -8.32
N VAL A 165 -10.16 -17.13 -8.99
CA VAL A 165 -10.56 -16.33 -10.15
C VAL A 165 -11.12 -17.35 -11.15
N ALA A 166 -12.42 -17.52 -11.16
CA ALA A 166 -13.07 -18.30 -12.20
C ALA A 166 -12.65 -17.61 -13.52
N PRO A 167 -12.06 -18.34 -14.47
CA PRO A 167 -11.82 -17.76 -15.77
C PRO A 167 -13.17 -17.22 -16.23
N THR A 168 -13.22 -15.92 -16.48
CA THR A 168 -14.38 -15.29 -17.10
C THR A 168 -14.47 -15.93 -18.49
N MET A 169 -15.21 -17.02 -18.58
CA MET A 169 -15.66 -17.54 -19.86
C MET A 169 -16.53 -16.43 -20.42
N VAL A 170 -15.93 -15.57 -21.23
CA VAL A 170 -16.72 -14.75 -22.15
C VAL A 170 -17.42 -15.79 -23.02
N ALA A 171 -18.68 -16.02 -22.74
CA ALA A 171 -19.53 -16.77 -23.63
C ALA A 171 -19.45 -16.03 -24.95
N THR A 172 -18.70 -16.57 -25.87
CA THR A 172 -18.82 -16.27 -27.29
C THR A 172 -20.23 -16.68 -27.66
N GLN A 173 -21.19 -15.77 -27.46
CA GLN A 173 -22.49 -15.93 -28.07
C GLN A 173 -22.24 -16.01 -29.55
N ASP A 174 -22.71 -17.09 -30.11
CA ASP A 174 -22.73 -17.43 -31.52
C ASP A 174 -22.78 -16.19 -32.40
N VAL A 175 -21.65 -15.78 -32.91
CA VAL A 175 -21.58 -14.92 -34.07
C VAL A 175 -21.91 -15.86 -35.22
N LYS A 176 -23.20 -15.90 -35.60
CA LYS A 176 -23.61 -16.47 -36.88
C LYS A 176 -22.66 -15.94 -37.94
N PRO A 177 -22.00 -16.80 -38.73
CA PRO A 177 -21.14 -16.34 -39.81
C PRO A 177 -22.00 -15.53 -40.78
N ILE A 178 -21.75 -14.24 -40.85
CA ILE A 178 -22.29 -13.40 -41.93
C ILE A 178 -21.62 -13.85 -43.20
N VAL A 179 -22.34 -14.66 -43.97
CA VAL A 179 -21.94 -14.99 -45.34
C VAL A 179 -21.96 -13.68 -46.12
N PRO A 180 -20.84 -13.21 -46.66
CA PRO A 180 -20.89 -12.02 -47.49
C PRO A 180 -21.68 -12.32 -48.78
N ALA A 181 -22.73 -11.54 -49.01
CA ALA A 181 -23.51 -11.59 -50.23
C ALA A 181 -22.60 -11.31 -51.46
N PRO A 182 -22.78 -12.02 -52.57
CA PRO A 182 -21.97 -11.81 -53.76
C PRO A 182 -22.27 -10.41 -54.38
N ALA A 183 -21.18 -9.65 -54.57
CA ALA A 183 -21.23 -8.37 -55.24
C ALA A 183 -21.67 -8.52 -56.70
N PRO A 184 -22.55 -7.64 -57.24
CA PRO A 184 -22.95 -7.70 -58.64
C PRO A 184 -21.82 -7.28 -59.53
N ALA A 185 -21.56 -8.13 -60.52
CA ALA A 185 -20.63 -7.88 -61.62
C ALA A 185 -21.02 -6.64 -62.41
N LYS A 186 -20.16 -5.66 -62.52
CA LYS A 186 -20.22 -4.59 -63.51
C LYS A 186 -19.13 -4.77 -64.53
N LYS A 187 -19.64 -4.86 -65.76
CA LYS A 187 -18.94 -5.03 -67.01
C LYS A 187 -17.89 -3.96 -67.29
N ALA A 188 -16.87 -4.44 -67.97
CA ALA A 188 -15.78 -3.68 -68.57
C ALA A 188 -16.23 -2.57 -69.50
N ALA A 189 -15.54 -1.46 -69.47
CA ALA A 189 -15.37 -0.61 -70.66
C ALA A 189 -13.95 0.00 -70.62
N VAL A 190 -13.29 -0.27 -71.70
CA VAL A 190 -11.95 0.12 -72.13
C VAL A 190 -11.93 1.61 -72.48
N ALA A 191 -10.86 2.33 -72.13
CA ALA A 191 -10.17 3.32 -72.98
C ALA A 191 -8.95 3.88 -72.23
N LYS A 192 -7.86 3.53 -72.71
CA LYS A 192 -6.65 4.10 -73.29
C LYS A 192 -6.39 5.59 -72.97
N LYS A 193 -5.23 5.84 -72.55
CA LYS A 193 -4.16 6.68 -73.14
C LYS A 193 -3.58 7.73 -72.20
N ASP A 194 -2.35 7.53 -71.88
CA ASP A 194 -1.15 8.33 -72.15
C ASP A 194 -0.88 9.56 -71.29
N THR A 195 0.23 9.54 -70.84
CA THR A 195 1.51 10.24 -70.93
C THR A 195 1.91 11.01 -69.67
N ALA A 196 2.90 10.51 -69.09
CA ALA A 196 4.27 11.02 -69.02
C ALA A 196 4.55 12.29 -68.18
N LYS A 197 5.51 12.12 -67.41
CA LYS A 197 6.71 12.93 -67.18
C LYS A 197 6.84 13.55 -65.82
N LYS A 198 7.78 12.95 -65.07
CA LYS A 198 9.06 13.54 -64.71
C LYS A 198 8.94 14.72 -63.70
N THR A 199 9.47 14.67 -62.54
CA THR A 199 10.86 14.78 -62.14
C THR A 199 10.94 14.84 -60.63
N ALA A 200 11.78 14.06 -60.03
CA ALA A 200 12.54 14.41 -58.82
C ALA A 200 13.76 15.25 -59.28
N PRO A 201 14.64 15.74 -58.50
CA PRO A 201 14.90 15.72 -57.07
C PRO A 201 15.43 17.06 -56.51
N ALA A 202 15.82 17.11 -55.31
CA ALA A 202 17.00 17.77 -54.69
C ALA A 202 16.68 18.24 -53.29
N LYS A 203 17.28 17.67 -52.29
CA LYS A 203 18.66 17.79 -51.81
C LYS A 203 19.01 19.18 -51.23
N ALA A 204 19.43 19.10 -50.02
CA ALA A 204 20.54 19.77 -49.35
C ALA A 204 20.10 20.56 -48.14
N LYS A 205 20.67 20.31 -47.06
CA LYS A 205 21.96 20.46 -46.34
C LYS A 205 21.68 21.27 -45.12
N ALA A 206 21.86 20.75 -43.92
CA ALA A 206 23.10 20.71 -43.13
C ALA A 206 23.71 22.07 -42.84
N THR A 207 23.75 22.42 -41.56
CA THR A 207 24.85 23.03 -40.81
C THR A 207 24.43 23.07 -39.35
N ALA A 208 24.93 22.36 -38.44
CA ALA A 208 26.26 22.24 -37.86
C ALA A 208 26.76 23.48 -37.11
N ALA A 209 27.13 23.18 -35.87
CA ALA A 209 28.10 23.82 -35.02
C ALA A 209 27.56 24.97 -34.14
N LYS A 210 27.94 25.15 -32.89
CA LYS A 210 29.18 24.86 -32.15
C LYS A 210 28.95 25.26 -30.69
N LYS A 211 29.20 24.37 -29.72
CA LYS A 211 30.28 24.44 -28.77
C LYS A 211 30.39 25.73 -27.92
N ALA A 212 30.18 25.59 -26.62
CA ALA A 212 31.08 26.05 -25.58
C ALA A 212 30.60 25.69 -24.17
N ALA A 213 31.27 24.82 -23.50
CA ALA A 213 31.65 24.91 -22.10
C ALA A 213 33.11 25.44 -22.12
N PRO A 214 33.74 25.82 -21.04
CA PRO A 214 33.49 25.71 -19.61
C PRO A 214 33.89 26.98 -18.82
N ALA A 215 33.59 27.05 -17.53
CA ALA A 215 34.46 27.72 -16.60
C ALA A 215 34.31 27.18 -15.18
N LYS A 216 35.42 26.67 -14.70
CA LYS A 216 35.80 26.41 -13.32
C LYS A 216 36.07 27.74 -12.58
N SER A 217 35.77 27.77 -11.29
CA SER A 217 36.60 28.40 -10.23
C SER A 217 36.04 27.84 -8.90
N THR A 218 36.68 26.94 -8.23
CA THR A 218 37.86 26.99 -7.33
C THR A 218 37.79 28.03 -6.21
N ALA A 219 38.00 27.51 -5.07
CA ALA A 219 38.57 28.04 -3.83
C ALA A 219 37.52 28.26 -2.73
N ALA A 220 37.63 27.70 -1.64
CA ALA A 220 38.62 27.25 -0.69
C ALA A 220 38.09 27.56 0.73
N ALA A 221 38.03 26.53 1.51
CA ALA A 221 38.51 26.41 2.88
C ALA A 221 38.30 27.57 3.87
N LYS A 222 37.61 27.23 4.98
CA LYS A 222 38.17 27.39 6.33
C LYS A 222 37.31 26.73 7.40
N LYS A 223 37.86 25.68 7.98
CA LYS A 223 37.64 25.27 9.36
C LYS A 223 38.63 26.04 10.23
N PRO A 224 38.32 26.42 11.47
CA PRO A 224 38.92 25.77 12.63
C PRO A 224 37.89 25.51 13.75
N ALA A 225 37.88 24.35 14.33
CA ALA A 225 38.61 23.79 15.46
C ALA A 225 38.32 24.44 16.84
N ALA A 226 37.67 23.61 17.66
CA ALA A 226 37.89 23.29 19.06
C ALA A 226 38.06 24.42 20.08
N LYS A 227 37.22 24.29 21.14
CA LYS A 227 37.71 24.40 22.53
C LYS A 227 36.65 23.87 23.49
N THR A 228 36.88 22.71 24.06
CA THR A 228 36.54 22.39 25.43
C THR A 228 37.44 23.17 26.40
N PRO A 229 37.02 23.49 27.62
CA PRO A 229 37.68 22.86 28.74
C PRO A 229 36.70 22.34 29.82
N ALA A 230 37.21 21.35 30.49
CA ALA A 230 36.71 20.66 31.66
C ALA A 230 37.02 21.41 32.96
N LYS A 231 36.46 20.83 34.06
CA LYS A 231 36.79 20.98 35.49
C LYS A 231 36.10 22.16 36.22
N ASP A 232 35.53 21.99 37.40
CA ASP A 232 35.93 21.31 38.63
C ASP A 232 34.68 21.05 39.49
N ALA A 233 34.59 19.94 40.04
CA ALA A 233 34.62 19.46 41.43
C ALA A 233 34.15 20.45 42.53
N ALA A 234 33.16 20.00 43.28
CA ALA A 234 33.26 20.00 44.75
C ALA A 234 32.10 19.28 45.40
N ALA A 235 32.47 18.31 46.16
CA ALA A 235 31.68 17.56 47.11
C ALA A 235 31.17 18.45 48.28
N LYS A 236 29.97 18.12 48.80
CA LYS A 236 29.74 18.27 50.24
C LYS A 236 28.72 17.22 50.72
N LYS A 237 29.24 16.29 51.48
CA LYS A 237 28.52 15.47 52.44
C LYS A 237 27.89 16.35 53.51
N THR A 238 26.74 16.01 53.99
CA THR A 238 26.41 16.01 55.39
C THR A 238 25.35 14.97 55.68
N ASP A 239 25.73 14.13 56.60
CA ASP A 239 25.00 13.16 57.39
C ASP A 239 23.92 13.81 58.25
N ALA A 240 22.98 13.03 58.63
CA ALA A 240 22.50 12.74 59.98
C ALA A 240 21.00 12.53 60.00
N GLN A 241 20.61 11.28 60.27
CA GLN A 241 20.08 10.76 61.54
C GLN A 241 18.59 11.11 61.78
N ALA A 242 17.75 10.11 61.72
CA ALA A 242 17.28 9.18 62.75
C ALA A 242 16.06 9.68 63.53
N SER A 243 15.16 8.76 63.74
CA SER A 243 14.17 8.61 64.84
C SER A 243 12.79 9.30 64.63
N ASN A 244 11.74 8.60 64.39
CA ASN A 244 10.88 7.88 65.34
C ASN A 244 9.85 7.05 64.56
#